data_f7cfca217e4ce6368081818a7ff34972
#
_entry.id   f7cfca217e4ce6368081818a7ff34972
#
_cell.length_a   1.000
_cell.length_b   1.000
_cell.length_c   1.000
_cell.angle_alpha   90.00
_cell.angle_beta   90.00
_cell.angle_gamma   90.00
#
_symmetry.space_group_name_H-M   'P 1'
#
loop_
_entity.id
_entity.type
_entity.pdbx_description
1 polymer ?
#
loop_
_entity_poly.entity_id
_entity_poly.type
_entity_poly.pdbx_seq_one_letter_code
_entity_poly.pdbx_strand_id
1 'polypeptide(L)'
;MTEPKHVAIIGAGAAGMSAAFDLKRAGYEVSIFESSDHVAGLAAGFKDPNWEWSVERFYHHWFGTDSAILELMDELGLRKNVYFPRPYTVVYYKDKFYPFDSILNALLYPGL
;
A
#
# COMPACT_ATOMS: atom_id res chain seq x y z
N MET A 1 26.63 -29.03 -10.64
CA MET A 1 25.55 -28.11 -10.17
C MET A 1 26.17 -26.73 -10.21
N THR A 2 25.60 -25.79 -10.96
CA THR A 2 26.05 -24.40 -10.97
C THR A 2 25.66 -23.76 -9.63
N GLU A 3 26.60 -23.07 -9.01
CA GLU A 3 26.31 -22.30 -7.79
C GLU A 3 25.15 -21.29 -8.06
N PRO A 4 24.24 -21.11 -7.10
CA PRO A 4 23.17 -20.16 -7.26
C PRO A 4 23.77 -18.76 -7.44
N LYS A 5 23.26 -18.01 -8.42
CA LYS A 5 23.68 -16.61 -8.61
C LYS A 5 23.16 -15.77 -7.45
N HIS A 6 24.05 -15.00 -6.84
CA HIS A 6 23.72 -14.09 -5.75
C HIS A 6 23.40 -12.69 -6.30
N VAL A 7 22.27 -12.13 -5.86
CA VAL A 7 21.79 -10.80 -6.27
C VAL A 7 21.72 -9.89 -5.04
N ALA A 8 22.31 -8.72 -5.15
CA ALA A 8 22.20 -7.66 -4.15
C ALA A 8 21.13 -6.66 -4.58
N ILE A 9 20.19 -6.36 -3.69
CA ILE A 9 19.13 -5.36 -3.89
C ILE A 9 19.38 -4.21 -2.94
N ILE A 10 19.34 -2.99 -3.45
CA ILE A 10 19.49 -1.77 -2.66
C ILE A 10 18.10 -1.17 -2.44
N GLY A 11 17.70 -1.11 -1.17
CA GLY A 11 16.41 -0.61 -0.72
C GLY A 11 15.40 -1.73 -0.43
N ALA A 12 14.85 -1.72 0.78
CA ALA A 12 13.81 -2.64 1.24
C ALA A 12 12.40 -1.98 1.21
N GLY A 13 12.14 -1.13 0.23
CA GLY A 13 10.80 -0.66 -0.10
C GLY A 13 9.98 -1.72 -0.83
N ALA A 14 8.72 -1.43 -1.18
CA ALA A 14 7.83 -2.37 -1.85
C ALA A 14 8.45 -2.98 -3.12
N ALA A 15 9.08 -2.18 -3.97
CA ALA A 15 9.73 -2.65 -5.20
C ALA A 15 10.90 -3.60 -4.92
N GLY A 16 11.79 -3.25 -3.98
CA GLY A 16 12.93 -4.07 -3.63
C GLY A 16 12.53 -5.41 -3.01
N MET A 17 11.54 -5.40 -2.12
CA MET A 17 11.02 -6.62 -1.51
C MET A 17 10.30 -7.52 -2.52
N SER A 18 9.51 -6.95 -3.44
CA SER A 18 8.85 -7.73 -4.51
C SER A 18 9.87 -8.36 -5.44
N ALA A 19 10.90 -7.60 -5.85
CA ALA A 19 11.98 -8.13 -6.69
C ALA A 19 12.74 -9.26 -5.97
N ALA A 20 13.00 -9.10 -4.67
CA ALA A 20 13.64 -10.16 -3.87
C ALA A 20 12.78 -11.42 -3.80
N PHE A 21 11.49 -11.28 -3.65
CA PHE A 21 10.53 -12.37 -3.61
C PHE A 21 10.56 -13.17 -4.92
N ASP A 22 10.46 -12.48 -6.05
CA ASP A 22 10.48 -13.12 -7.37
C ASP A 22 11.83 -13.78 -7.69
N LEU A 23 12.94 -13.12 -7.38
CA LEU A 23 14.28 -13.67 -7.58
C LEU A 23 14.51 -14.91 -6.72
N LYS A 24 14.04 -14.89 -5.46
CA LYS A 24 14.13 -16.05 -4.59
C LYS A 24 13.37 -17.26 -5.14
N ARG A 25 12.18 -17.03 -5.67
CA ARG A 25 11.37 -18.06 -6.35
C ARG A 25 12.05 -18.59 -7.62
N ALA A 26 12.79 -17.73 -8.32
CA ALA A 26 13.57 -18.11 -9.50
C ALA A 26 14.89 -18.82 -9.15
N GLY A 27 15.15 -19.09 -7.87
CA GLY A 27 16.32 -19.87 -7.42
C GLY A 27 17.60 -19.07 -7.22
N TYR A 28 17.50 -17.74 -7.15
CA TYR A 28 18.63 -16.87 -6.80
C TYR A 28 18.84 -16.79 -5.28
N GLU A 29 20.07 -16.59 -4.87
CA GLU A 29 20.35 -16.07 -3.53
C GLU A 29 20.20 -14.55 -3.55
N VAL A 30 19.52 -13.98 -2.55
CA VAL A 30 19.20 -12.56 -2.52
C VAL A 30 19.60 -11.95 -1.19
N SER A 31 20.33 -10.84 -1.25
CA SER A 31 20.59 -9.96 -0.11
C SER A 31 19.96 -8.59 -0.37
N ILE A 32 19.22 -8.08 0.61
CA ILE A 32 18.64 -6.73 0.57
C ILE A 32 19.42 -5.84 1.53
N PHE A 33 19.82 -4.67 1.05
CA PHE A 33 20.50 -3.63 1.84
C PHE A 33 19.58 -2.42 1.98
N GLU A 34 19.28 -2.07 3.21
CA GLU A 34 18.42 -0.92 3.54
C GLU A 34 19.23 0.09 4.37
N SER A 35 19.10 1.37 4.06
CA SER A 35 19.82 2.44 4.74
C SER A 35 19.13 2.94 6.01
N SER A 36 17.82 2.74 6.12
CA SER A 36 17.04 3.10 7.30
C SER A 36 17.00 1.95 8.32
N ASP A 37 16.55 2.26 9.52
CA ASP A 37 16.34 1.30 10.61
C ASP A 37 15.06 0.46 10.47
N HIS A 38 14.31 0.66 9.39
CA HIS A 38 13.05 -0.02 9.12
C HIS A 38 12.91 -0.34 7.63
N VAL A 39 12.13 -1.37 7.33
CA VAL A 39 11.78 -1.79 5.96
C VAL A 39 10.48 -1.12 5.49
N ALA A 40 10.09 -1.39 4.26
CA ALA A 40 8.90 -0.94 3.55
C ALA A 40 8.98 0.48 2.96
N GLY A 41 10.00 1.28 3.27
CA GLY A 41 10.17 2.61 2.67
C GLY A 41 8.94 3.51 2.86
N LEU A 42 8.37 4.03 1.77
CA LEU A 42 7.16 4.86 1.83
C LEU A 42 5.91 4.09 2.28
N ALA A 43 5.87 2.77 2.10
CA ALA A 43 4.78 1.93 2.57
C ALA A 43 4.89 1.57 4.06
N ALA A 44 5.95 2.03 4.74
CA ALA A 44 6.11 1.81 6.16
C ALA A 44 4.99 2.48 6.96
N GLY A 45 4.49 1.76 7.97
CA GLY A 45 3.52 2.29 8.92
C GLY A 45 4.19 2.91 10.15
N PHE A 46 3.42 3.64 10.91
CA PHE A 46 3.75 4.08 12.26
C PHE A 46 2.54 3.92 13.17
N LYS A 47 2.78 3.85 14.46
CA LYS A 47 1.73 3.64 15.45
C LYS A 47 1.98 4.52 16.67
N ASP A 48 0.96 5.27 17.08
CA ASP A 48 0.94 5.89 18.39
C ASP A 48 0.53 4.85 19.45
N PRO A 49 1.06 4.91 20.69
CA PRO A 49 0.69 3.97 21.75
C PRO A 49 -0.82 3.89 22.05
N ASN A 50 -1.56 4.94 21.77
CA ASN A 50 -3.01 5.01 21.99
C ASN A 50 -3.85 4.50 20.81
N TRP A 51 -3.24 4.10 19.70
CA TRP A 51 -3.98 3.62 18.53
C TRP A 51 -4.08 2.10 18.55
N GLU A 52 -5.19 1.59 18.10
CA GLU A 52 -5.42 0.15 17.98
C GLU A 52 -4.64 -0.45 16.80
N TRP A 53 -4.49 0.31 15.71
CA TRP A 53 -3.77 -0.10 14.49
C TRP A 53 -2.69 0.91 14.10
N SER A 54 -1.82 0.51 13.17
CA SER A 54 -0.84 1.40 12.54
C SER A 54 -1.44 2.16 11.38
N VAL A 55 -0.91 3.37 11.13
CA VAL A 55 -1.25 4.20 9.97
C VAL A 55 -0.02 4.27 9.05
N GLU A 56 -0.23 4.33 7.76
CA GLU A 56 0.84 4.51 6.78
C GLU A 56 1.50 5.89 6.90
N ARG A 57 2.81 5.93 6.66
CA ARG A 57 3.59 7.19 6.67
C ARG A 57 3.33 8.06 5.45
N PHE A 58 2.97 7.43 4.35
CA PHE A 58 2.69 8.07 3.08
C PHE A 58 1.40 7.52 2.52
N TYR A 59 0.58 8.41 1.99
CA TYR A 59 -0.72 8.08 1.44
C TYR A 59 -0.60 7.16 0.22
N HIS A 60 -1.20 5.98 0.32
CA HIS A 60 -1.28 5.00 -0.76
C HIS A 60 -2.74 4.66 -1.05
N HIS A 61 -3.06 4.54 -2.32
CA HIS A 61 -4.35 3.99 -2.75
C HIS A 61 -4.13 2.75 -3.59
N TRP A 62 -4.89 1.71 -3.28
CA TRP A 62 -5.07 0.56 -4.15
C TRP A 62 -6.48 0.58 -4.71
N PHE A 63 -6.58 0.21 -5.98
CA PHE A 63 -7.86 0.02 -6.62
C PHE A 63 -8.13 -1.48 -6.82
N GLY A 64 -9.41 -1.86 -6.89
CA GLY A 64 -9.78 -3.25 -7.16
C GLY A 64 -9.31 -3.76 -8.53
N THR A 65 -8.80 -2.88 -9.38
CA THR A 65 -8.20 -3.16 -10.69
C THR A 65 -6.67 -3.35 -10.65
N ASP A 66 -6.02 -3.15 -9.52
CA ASP A 66 -4.57 -3.27 -9.38
C ASP A 66 -4.17 -4.74 -9.25
N SER A 67 -4.25 -5.48 -10.36
CA SER A 67 -4.08 -6.94 -10.39
C SER A 67 -2.75 -7.39 -9.78
N ALA A 68 -1.64 -6.73 -10.10
CA ALA A 68 -0.32 -7.14 -9.65
C ALA A 68 -0.18 -7.18 -8.13
N ILE A 69 -0.70 -6.17 -7.41
CA ILE A 69 -0.64 -6.18 -5.94
C ILE A 69 -1.63 -7.19 -5.35
N LEU A 70 -2.79 -7.37 -5.98
CA LEU A 70 -3.79 -8.32 -5.52
C LEU A 70 -3.30 -9.76 -5.70
N GLU A 71 -2.64 -10.08 -6.81
CA GLU A 71 -1.98 -11.37 -7.06
C GLU A 71 -0.88 -11.63 -6.02
N LEU A 72 -0.04 -10.63 -5.72
CA LEU A 72 0.96 -10.75 -4.66
C LEU A 72 0.31 -11.01 -3.29
N MET A 73 -0.82 -10.37 -2.99
CA MET A 73 -1.57 -10.63 -1.74
C MET A 73 -2.13 -12.05 -1.70
N ASP A 74 -2.58 -12.59 -2.82
CA ASP A 74 -3.00 -14.00 -2.94
C ASP A 74 -1.81 -14.95 -2.69
N GLU A 75 -0.67 -14.72 -3.32
CA GLU A 75 0.53 -15.52 -3.15
C GLU A 75 1.07 -15.51 -1.71
N LEU A 76 0.95 -14.38 -1.02
CA LEU A 76 1.33 -14.23 0.38
C LEU A 76 0.26 -14.76 1.36
N GLY A 77 -0.91 -15.20 0.88
CA GLY A 77 -2.04 -15.64 1.71
C GLY A 77 -2.71 -14.51 2.50
N LEU A 78 -2.50 -13.26 2.08
CA LEU A 78 -2.98 -12.05 2.74
C LEU A 78 -4.24 -11.44 2.08
N ARG A 79 -4.71 -12.01 0.98
CA ARG A 79 -5.85 -11.49 0.20
C ARG A 79 -7.11 -11.22 1.05
N LYS A 80 -7.37 -12.08 2.03
CA LYS A 80 -8.49 -11.96 2.96
C LYS A 80 -8.45 -10.70 3.84
N ASN A 81 -7.27 -10.08 3.97
CA ASN A 81 -7.07 -8.86 4.76
C ASN A 81 -7.25 -7.59 3.91
N VAL A 82 -7.40 -7.74 2.58
CA VAL A 82 -7.58 -6.63 1.65
C VAL A 82 -9.07 -6.47 1.36
N TYR A 83 -9.62 -5.31 1.64
CA TYR A 83 -11.01 -4.95 1.35
C TYR A 83 -11.08 -3.52 0.83
N PHE A 84 -12.08 -3.27 0.02
CA PHE A 84 -12.30 -1.98 -0.63
C PHE A 84 -13.62 -1.37 -0.14
N PRO A 85 -13.61 -0.65 0.98
CA PRO A 85 -14.82 0.01 1.46
C PRO A 85 -15.21 1.10 0.46
N ARG A 86 -16.50 1.30 0.28
CA ARG A 86 -17.00 2.44 -0.51
C ARG A 86 -16.75 3.72 0.29
N PRO A 87 -15.90 4.64 -0.21
CA PRO A 87 -15.65 5.90 0.48
C PRO A 87 -16.87 6.81 0.34
N TYR A 88 -17.10 7.63 1.37
CA TYR A 88 -18.01 8.77 1.29
C TYR A 88 -17.17 10.03 1.14
N THR A 89 -17.27 10.68 -0.02
CA THR A 89 -16.65 11.99 -0.22
C THR A 89 -17.55 13.07 0.37
N VAL A 90 -16.97 13.88 1.25
CA VAL A 90 -17.67 15.02 1.85
C VAL A 90 -16.82 16.27 1.70
N VAL A 91 -17.49 17.42 1.53
CA VAL A 91 -16.87 18.74 1.55
C VAL A 91 -17.29 19.45 2.83
N TYR A 92 -16.32 19.96 3.58
CA TYR A 92 -16.57 20.83 4.73
C TYR A 92 -16.66 22.29 4.26
N TYR A 93 -17.80 22.93 4.48
CA TYR A 93 -18.04 24.31 4.07
C TYR A 93 -19.00 25.00 5.03
N LYS A 94 -18.63 26.18 5.52
CA LYS A 94 -19.43 26.99 6.46
C LYS A 94 -19.96 26.17 7.65
N ASP A 95 -19.04 25.48 8.34
CA ASP A 95 -19.27 24.67 9.54
C ASP A 95 -20.22 23.47 9.35
N LYS A 96 -20.37 22.99 8.11
CA LYS A 96 -21.19 21.82 7.77
C LYS A 96 -20.48 20.89 6.81
N PHE A 97 -20.80 19.61 6.91
CA PHE A 97 -20.37 18.59 5.97
C PHE A 97 -21.46 18.38 4.91
N TYR A 98 -21.07 18.42 3.66
CA TYR A 98 -21.94 18.18 2.50
C TYR A 98 -21.46 16.95 1.76
N PRO A 99 -22.34 15.97 1.45
CA PRO A 99 -21.98 14.85 0.59
C PRO A 99 -21.56 15.37 -0.80
N PHE A 100 -20.53 14.76 -1.39
CA PHE A 100 -20.01 15.16 -2.71
C PHE A 100 -19.67 13.94 -3.56
N ASP A 101 -20.38 12.82 -3.36
CA ASP A 101 -20.14 11.52 -3.95
C ASP A 101 -21.06 11.18 -5.11
N SER A 102 -21.91 12.11 -5.53
CA SER A 102 -22.81 11.94 -6.68
C SER A 102 -23.05 13.27 -7.41
N ILE A 103 -23.46 13.19 -8.67
CA ILE A 103 -23.79 14.38 -9.47
C ILE A 103 -24.87 15.21 -8.78
N LEU A 104 -25.90 14.56 -8.21
CA LEU A 104 -26.97 15.25 -7.51
C LEU A 104 -26.44 15.99 -6.28
N ASN A 105 -25.60 15.36 -5.47
CA ASN A 105 -24.99 15.98 -4.32
C ASN A 105 -24.08 17.16 -4.70
N ALA A 106 -23.34 17.02 -5.79
CA ALA A 106 -22.53 18.11 -6.34
C ALA A 106 -23.40 19.32 -6.74
N LEU A 107 -24.50 19.10 -7.44
CA LEU A 107 -25.43 20.15 -7.85
C LEU A 107 -26.16 20.82 -6.67
N LEU A 108 -26.36 20.11 -5.57
CA LEU A 108 -26.97 20.63 -4.33
C LEU A 108 -25.95 21.29 -3.40
N TYR A 109 -24.67 21.29 -3.75
CA TYR A 109 -23.63 21.88 -2.94
C TYR A 109 -23.71 23.42 -2.98
N PRO A 110 -23.83 24.11 -1.81
CA PRO A 110 -24.04 25.55 -1.76
C PRO A 110 -22.81 26.42 -2.04
N GLY A 111 -21.70 25.83 -2.38
CA GLY A 111 -20.43 26.49 -2.70
C GLY A 111 -20.06 26.46 -4.19
N LEU A 112 -20.99 26.05 -5.06
CA LEU A 112 -20.84 26.17 -6.52
C LEU A 112 -21.16 27.58 -6.99
#